data_c93c47a0cc46b64a0608bf91378ed609
#
_entry.id   c93c47a0cc46b64a0608bf91378ed609
#
_cell.length_a   1.000
_cell.length_b   1.000
_cell.length_c   1.000
_cell.angle_alpha   90.00
_cell.angle_beta   90.00
_cell.angle_gamma   90.00
#
_symmetry.space_group_name_H-M   'P 1'
#
loop_
_entity.id
_entity.type
_entity.pdbx_description
1 polymer ?
#
loop_
_entity_poly.entity_id
_entity_poly.type
_entity_poly.pdbx_seq_one_letter_code
_entity_poly.pdbx_strand_id
1 'polypeptide(L)'
;MITDCHIHIQPMEMFKPHALELMKHRRPNFDQIVEFCRSPKAFLKFLDASGIDRAMLINYVAPEVIGFTSGVNQFVADYVKEDPNRLLSCGSLHPRHTTNVLADVEQILRLGLQMIKIHPPHQLLFPNDYLSGAKELEIIYRAAEANGVPVMFHTGTSIFPGARNKYGDPIYVDDVAVDFPKLKILLAHGGRPLWMQTAFFLVRRHPNVHLDISGIPPKTLLKYFPRLEEIAHKTLFGTDWPGPGVPDIKKNLDEFRALPLTQSVQEQILSKTALTLWPA
;
A
#
# COMPACT_ATOMS: atom_id res chain seq x y z
N MET A 1 8.07 -11.79 14.63
CA MET A 1 8.09 -11.62 13.15
C MET A 1 7.55 -10.24 12.80
N ILE A 2 8.31 -9.42 12.09
CA ILE A 2 7.93 -8.05 11.71
C ILE A 2 7.58 -8.03 10.24
N THR A 3 6.40 -7.48 9.92
CA THR A 3 5.94 -7.31 8.55
C THR A 3 5.89 -5.83 8.20
N ASP A 4 6.63 -5.42 7.17
CA ASP A 4 6.45 -4.12 6.52
C ASP A 4 5.38 -4.27 5.43
N CYS A 5 4.18 -3.71 5.66
CA CYS A 5 3.05 -3.88 4.75
C CYS A 5 3.09 -2.96 3.52
N HIS A 6 4.15 -2.13 3.35
CA HIS A 6 4.18 -1.14 2.28
C HIS A 6 5.60 -0.77 1.85
N ILE A 7 6.12 -1.52 0.89
CA ILE A 7 7.42 -1.25 0.25
C ILE A 7 7.23 -1.22 -1.27
N HIS A 8 7.88 -0.27 -1.94
CA HIS A 8 7.82 -0.16 -3.40
C HIS A 8 9.05 -0.79 -4.05
N ILE A 9 8.88 -1.98 -4.64
CA ILE A 9 9.82 -2.59 -5.58
C ILE A 9 9.17 -2.50 -6.96
N GLN A 10 9.77 -1.73 -7.87
CA GLN A 10 9.09 -1.23 -9.07
C GLN A 10 9.89 -1.49 -10.34
N PRO A 11 9.22 -1.77 -11.49
CA PRO A 11 9.89 -1.92 -12.78
C PRO A 11 10.39 -0.56 -13.27
N MET A 12 11.68 -0.28 -13.10
CA MET A 12 12.30 1.02 -13.37
C MET A 12 12.14 1.47 -14.83
N GLU A 13 12.10 0.51 -15.75
CA GLU A 13 11.92 0.74 -17.19
C GLU A 13 10.52 1.24 -17.59
N MET A 14 9.52 1.05 -16.72
CA MET A 14 8.16 1.51 -16.96
C MET A 14 7.94 2.98 -16.55
N PHE A 15 8.85 3.57 -15.78
CA PHE A 15 8.68 4.96 -15.37
C PHE A 15 8.68 5.93 -16.54
N LYS A 16 7.74 6.87 -16.53
CA LYS A 16 7.86 8.06 -17.37
C LYS A 16 9.09 8.88 -16.97
N PRO A 17 9.79 9.52 -17.94
CA PRO A 17 11.03 10.26 -17.65
C PRO A 17 10.90 11.26 -16.50
N HIS A 18 9.83 12.05 -16.48
CA HIS A 18 9.62 13.06 -15.41
C HIS A 18 9.40 12.44 -14.03
N ALA A 19 8.74 11.28 -13.97
CA ALA A 19 8.51 10.57 -12.70
C ALA A 19 9.81 9.94 -12.19
N LEU A 20 10.62 9.37 -13.10
CA LEU A 20 11.93 8.83 -12.78
C LEU A 20 12.89 9.91 -12.30
N GLU A 21 12.94 11.07 -12.96
CA GLU A 21 13.77 12.20 -12.53
C GLU A 21 13.35 12.74 -11.16
N LEU A 22 12.05 12.82 -10.87
CA LEU A 22 11.56 13.18 -9.54
C LEU A 22 12.05 12.20 -8.47
N MET A 23 12.04 10.90 -8.77
CA MET A 23 12.54 9.86 -7.87
C MET A 23 14.05 10.01 -7.65
N LYS A 24 14.85 10.16 -8.70
CA LYS A 24 16.31 10.34 -8.63
C LYS A 24 16.68 11.56 -7.78
N HIS A 25 16.05 12.70 -8.07
CA HIS A 25 16.37 13.95 -7.38
C HIS A 25 16.17 13.87 -5.87
N ARG A 26 15.24 13.05 -5.41
CA ARG A 26 14.91 12.91 -3.98
C ARG A 26 15.58 11.72 -3.30
N ARG A 27 16.48 11.01 -3.98
CA ARG A 27 17.10 9.76 -3.51
C ARG A 27 18.59 9.72 -3.77
N PRO A 28 19.42 10.12 -2.79
CA PRO A 28 20.87 10.06 -2.94
C PRO A 28 21.40 8.61 -3.17
N ASN A 29 20.66 7.60 -2.71
CA ASN A 29 20.97 6.19 -2.89
C ASN A 29 20.17 5.52 -4.06
N PHE A 30 19.86 6.28 -5.10
CA PHE A 30 18.99 5.80 -6.19
C PHE A 30 19.53 4.54 -6.88
N ASP A 31 20.84 4.45 -7.11
CA ASP A 31 21.45 3.27 -7.77
C ASP A 31 21.25 2.00 -6.94
N GLN A 32 21.31 2.09 -5.63
CA GLN A 32 21.03 0.97 -4.73
C GLN A 32 19.54 0.56 -4.80
N ILE A 33 18.63 1.53 -4.91
CA ILE A 33 17.20 1.24 -5.10
C ILE A 33 16.98 0.47 -6.41
N VAL A 34 17.64 0.90 -7.50
CA VAL A 34 17.59 0.22 -8.80
C VAL A 34 18.13 -1.22 -8.69
N GLU A 35 19.23 -1.42 -7.97
CA GLU A 35 19.77 -2.75 -7.69
C GLU A 35 18.74 -3.64 -6.98
N PHE A 36 18.11 -3.13 -5.92
CA PHE A 36 17.08 -3.88 -5.20
C PHE A 36 15.86 -4.21 -6.07
N CYS A 37 15.43 -3.29 -6.93
CA CYS A 37 14.34 -3.57 -7.87
C CYS A 37 14.68 -4.67 -8.89
N ARG A 38 15.97 -4.92 -9.17
CA ARG A 38 16.45 -5.95 -10.11
C ARG A 38 16.86 -7.25 -9.44
N SER A 39 17.20 -7.22 -8.15
CA SER A 39 17.76 -8.36 -7.43
C SER A 39 16.98 -8.64 -6.14
N PRO A 40 16.00 -9.59 -6.17
CA PRO A 40 15.32 -10.03 -4.96
C PRO A 40 16.28 -10.50 -3.86
N LYS A 41 17.38 -11.16 -4.23
CA LYS A 41 18.42 -11.63 -3.27
C LYS A 41 19.11 -10.48 -2.55
N ALA A 42 19.44 -9.40 -3.28
CA ALA A 42 20.02 -8.21 -2.66
C ALA A 42 19.01 -7.51 -1.73
N PHE A 43 17.77 -7.47 -2.15
CA PHE A 43 16.68 -6.87 -1.35
C PHE A 43 16.40 -7.68 -0.07
N LEU A 44 16.38 -9.02 -0.13
CA LEU A 44 16.22 -9.87 1.06
C LEU A 44 17.34 -9.62 2.09
N LYS A 45 18.61 -9.50 1.64
CA LYS A 45 19.73 -9.13 2.53
C LYS A 45 19.53 -7.74 3.15
N PHE A 46 18.98 -6.80 2.39
CA PHE A 46 18.64 -5.47 2.92
C PHE A 46 17.53 -5.51 3.95
N LEU A 47 16.50 -6.35 3.76
CA LEU A 47 15.46 -6.60 4.77
C LEU A 47 16.04 -7.20 6.05
N ASP A 48 16.95 -8.20 5.92
CA ASP A 48 17.64 -8.79 7.07
C ASP A 48 18.42 -7.76 7.88
N ALA A 49 19.21 -6.92 7.20
CA ALA A 49 19.95 -5.83 7.83
C ALA A 49 19.03 -4.77 8.48
N SER A 50 17.81 -4.63 7.97
CA SER A 50 16.81 -3.70 8.47
C SER A 50 15.94 -4.27 9.60
N GLY A 51 16.03 -5.58 9.88
CA GLY A 51 15.24 -6.26 10.90
C GLY A 51 13.78 -6.49 10.49
N ILE A 52 13.52 -6.64 9.18
CA ILE A 52 12.21 -6.93 8.61
C ILE A 52 12.15 -8.39 8.16
N ASP A 53 11.21 -9.15 8.69
CA ASP A 53 11.03 -10.55 8.36
C ASP A 53 10.22 -10.74 7.06
N ARG A 54 9.18 -9.95 6.85
CA ARG A 54 8.29 -10.02 5.67
C ARG A 54 7.99 -8.63 5.12
N ALA A 55 7.83 -8.52 3.81
CA ALA A 55 7.52 -7.27 3.12
C ALA A 55 6.41 -7.44 2.08
N MET A 56 5.39 -6.57 2.11
CA MET A 56 4.40 -6.47 1.04
C MET A 56 4.91 -5.49 -0.04
N LEU A 57 5.11 -6.02 -1.24
CA LEU A 57 5.66 -5.28 -2.37
C LEU A 57 4.55 -4.60 -3.17
N ILE A 58 4.45 -3.28 -3.04
CA ILE A 58 3.38 -2.48 -3.60
C ILE A 58 3.73 -2.02 -5.01
N ASN A 59 2.88 -2.38 -5.95
CA ASN A 59 2.83 -1.83 -7.30
C ASN A 59 1.39 -1.43 -7.63
N TYR A 60 1.22 -0.58 -8.65
CA TYR A 60 -0.11 -0.16 -9.09
C TYR A 60 -0.09 0.35 -10.54
N VAL A 61 -1.22 0.20 -11.22
CA VAL A 61 -1.40 0.63 -12.61
C VAL A 61 -1.78 2.11 -12.63
N ALA A 62 -0.94 2.95 -13.24
CA ALA A 62 -1.18 4.39 -13.41
C ALA A 62 -0.38 4.93 -14.62
N PRO A 63 -0.77 4.56 -15.84
CA PRO A 63 0.00 4.89 -17.04
C PRO A 63 0.09 6.39 -17.32
N GLU A 64 -0.92 7.18 -16.94
CA GLU A 64 -0.93 8.62 -17.19
C GLU A 64 0.06 9.38 -16.31
N VAL A 65 0.14 9.03 -15.02
CA VAL A 65 0.92 9.78 -14.03
C VAL A 65 2.36 9.30 -13.95
N ILE A 66 2.59 7.99 -13.84
CA ILE A 66 3.93 7.45 -13.63
C ILE A 66 4.42 6.50 -14.73
N GLY A 67 3.53 6.02 -15.60
CA GLY A 67 3.86 5.13 -16.72
C GLY A 67 3.55 3.66 -16.49
N PHE A 68 3.16 3.25 -15.29
CA PHE A 68 2.98 1.85 -14.92
C PHE A 68 1.73 1.24 -15.57
N THR A 69 1.95 0.22 -16.39
CA THR A 69 0.91 -0.59 -17.03
C THR A 69 0.58 -1.83 -16.19
N SER A 70 -0.35 -2.68 -16.66
CA SER A 70 -0.68 -3.98 -16.03
C SER A 70 0.52 -4.93 -15.95
N GLY A 71 1.59 -4.70 -16.70
CA GLY A 71 2.85 -5.45 -16.59
C GLY A 71 3.48 -5.45 -15.20
N VAL A 72 3.12 -4.49 -14.33
CA VAL A 72 3.55 -4.49 -12.91
C VAL A 72 3.11 -5.75 -12.16
N ASN A 73 1.99 -6.37 -12.54
CA ASN A 73 1.48 -7.58 -11.91
C ASN A 73 2.39 -8.78 -12.17
N GLN A 74 2.82 -8.97 -13.42
CA GLN A 74 3.76 -10.03 -13.77
C GLN A 74 5.13 -9.77 -13.14
N PHE A 75 5.60 -8.52 -13.17
CA PHE A 75 6.86 -8.13 -12.55
C PHE A 75 6.92 -8.52 -11.07
N VAL A 76 5.91 -8.15 -10.27
CA VAL A 76 5.91 -8.46 -8.84
C VAL A 76 5.72 -9.97 -8.59
N ALA A 77 4.89 -10.64 -9.39
CA ALA A 77 4.70 -12.09 -9.29
C ALA A 77 6.00 -12.86 -9.53
N ASP A 78 6.82 -12.42 -10.50
CA ASP A 78 8.12 -13.02 -10.77
C ASP A 78 9.14 -12.69 -9.68
N TYR A 79 9.12 -11.46 -9.17
CA TYR A 79 10.04 -11.00 -8.14
C TYR A 79 9.90 -11.79 -6.82
N VAL A 80 8.66 -12.04 -6.36
CA VAL A 80 8.42 -12.73 -5.09
C VAL A 80 8.73 -14.23 -5.10
N LYS A 81 8.94 -14.83 -6.28
CA LYS A 81 9.31 -16.25 -6.40
C LYS A 81 10.63 -16.60 -5.70
N GLU A 82 11.50 -15.62 -5.48
CA GLU A 82 12.79 -15.84 -4.77
C GLU A 82 12.57 -16.31 -3.33
N ASP A 83 11.58 -15.75 -2.63
CA ASP A 83 11.17 -16.19 -1.29
C ASP A 83 9.71 -15.80 -1.04
N PRO A 84 8.74 -16.63 -1.45
CA PRO A 84 7.32 -16.31 -1.35
C PRO A 84 6.79 -16.29 0.11
N ASN A 85 7.54 -16.79 1.07
CA ASN A 85 7.19 -16.73 2.49
C ASN A 85 7.50 -15.36 3.09
N ARG A 86 8.49 -14.67 2.53
CA ARG A 86 8.96 -13.37 3.02
C ARG A 86 8.52 -12.19 2.14
N LEU A 87 8.43 -12.40 0.84
CA LEU A 87 8.03 -11.38 -0.13
C LEU A 87 6.57 -11.57 -0.52
N LEU A 88 5.71 -10.71 0.00
CA LEU A 88 4.29 -10.70 -0.29
C LEU A 88 4.03 -9.80 -1.52
N SER A 89 3.01 -10.14 -2.30
CA SER A 89 2.78 -9.48 -3.58
C SER A 89 1.47 -8.72 -3.65
N CYS A 90 1.53 -7.50 -4.17
CA CYS A 90 0.38 -6.66 -4.43
C CYS A 90 0.16 -6.49 -5.94
N GLY A 91 -1.02 -6.84 -6.41
CA GLY A 91 -1.48 -6.58 -7.76
C GLY A 91 -2.22 -5.26 -7.89
N SER A 92 -2.49 -4.87 -9.13
CA SER A 92 -3.30 -3.69 -9.42
C SER A 92 -3.93 -3.78 -10.80
N LEU A 93 -5.01 -3.05 -10.97
CA LEU A 93 -5.63 -2.77 -12.27
C LEU A 93 -6.16 -1.33 -12.27
N HIS A 94 -6.40 -0.81 -13.47
CA HIS A 94 -6.95 0.53 -13.62
C HIS A 94 -8.35 0.44 -14.21
N PRO A 95 -9.41 0.81 -13.47
CA PRO A 95 -10.80 0.61 -13.91
C PRO A 95 -11.13 1.22 -15.28
N ARG A 96 -10.45 2.32 -15.66
CA ARG A 96 -10.69 3.00 -16.95
C ARG A 96 -9.84 2.46 -18.11
N HIS A 97 -8.89 1.55 -17.86
CA HIS A 97 -7.99 0.98 -18.87
C HIS A 97 -8.21 -0.51 -19.11
N THR A 98 -9.11 -1.10 -18.37
CA THR A 98 -9.51 -2.50 -18.59
C THR A 98 -10.54 -2.61 -19.73
N THR A 99 -10.40 -3.65 -20.53
CA THR A 99 -11.43 -4.05 -21.50
C THR A 99 -12.29 -5.18 -20.97
N ASN A 100 -11.79 -5.89 -19.94
CA ASN A 100 -12.49 -6.96 -19.24
C ASN A 100 -11.97 -7.06 -17.80
N VAL A 101 -12.63 -6.34 -16.90
CA VAL A 101 -12.23 -6.24 -15.50
C VAL A 101 -12.20 -7.58 -14.76
N LEU A 102 -13.13 -8.49 -15.08
CA LEU A 102 -13.14 -9.84 -14.49
C LEU A 102 -11.89 -10.62 -14.88
N ALA A 103 -11.52 -10.61 -16.17
CA ALA A 103 -10.31 -11.28 -16.63
C ALA A 103 -9.05 -10.71 -15.99
N ASP A 104 -8.99 -9.39 -15.78
CA ASP A 104 -7.85 -8.75 -15.11
C ASP A 104 -7.75 -9.15 -13.63
N VAL A 105 -8.89 -9.19 -12.90
CA VAL A 105 -8.92 -9.68 -11.51
C VAL A 105 -8.53 -11.17 -11.45
N GLU A 106 -9.08 -12.00 -12.34
CA GLU A 106 -8.70 -13.40 -12.42
C GLU A 106 -7.21 -13.60 -12.72
N GLN A 107 -6.61 -12.74 -13.54
CA GLN A 107 -5.17 -12.78 -13.78
C GLN A 107 -4.39 -12.48 -12.50
N ILE A 108 -4.78 -11.46 -11.73
CA ILE A 108 -4.18 -11.14 -10.43
C ILE A 108 -4.24 -12.35 -9.50
N LEU A 109 -5.40 -13.01 -9.42
CA LEU A 109 -5.58 -14.21 -8.59
C LEU A 109 -4.73 -15.40 -9.09
N ARG A 110 -4.69 -15.65 -10.41
CA ARG A 110 -3.86 -16.73 -11.01
C ARG A 110 -2.36 -16.50 -10.78
N LEU A 111 -1.91 -15.24 -10.73
CA LEU A 111 -0.53 -14.89 -10.40
C LEU A 111 -0.22 -15.06 -8.90
N GLY A 112 -1.20 -15.38 -8.07
CA GLY A 112 -1.05 -15.54 -6.63
C GLY A 112 -0.83 -14.21 -5.88
N LEU A 113 -1.27 -13.09 -6.46
CA LEU A 113 -1.11 -11.78 -5.82
C LEU A 113 -2.07 -11.66 -4.64
N GLN A 114 -1.56 -11.22 -3.50
CA GLN A 114 -2.20 -11.35 -2.18
C GLN A 114 -2.95 -10.10 -1.73
N MET A 115 -2.92 -9.04 -2.52
CA MET A 115 -3.61 -7.78 -2.29
C MET A 115 -3.84 -7.06 -3.62
N ILE A 116 -4.85 -6.19 -3.69
CA ILE A 116 -5.08 -5.29 -4.83
C ILE A 116 -4.86 -3.85 -4.37
N LYS A 117 -3.99 -3.12 -5.09
CA LYS A 117 -3.78 -1.68 -4.88
C LYS A 117 -4.59 -0.84 -5.84
N ILE A 118 -5.34 0.10 -5.29
CA ILE A 118 -5.98 1.21 -6.02
C ILE A 118 -5.31 2.51 -5.58
N HIS A 119 -4.96 3.36 -6.55
CA HIS A 119 -4.31 4.63 -6.27
C HIS A 119 -5.17 5.81 -6.78
N PRO A 120 -6.21 6.22 -6.04
CA PRO A 120 -7.20 7.19 -6.51
C PRO A 120 -6.62 8.49 -7.07
N PRO A 121 -5.62 9.17 -6.43
CA PRO A 121 -5.01 10.38 -6.99
C PRO A 121 -4.30 10.18 -8.34
N HIS A 122 -3.76 8.99 -8.62
CA HIS A 122 -3.06 8.67 -9.87
C HIS A 122 -3.98 8.07 -10.93
N GLN A 123 -5.02 7.37 -10.51
CA GLN A 123 -6.03 6.78 -11.39
C GLN A 123 -7.20 7.74 -11.67
N LEU A 124 -7.20 8.91 -11.02
CA LEU A 124 -8.16 10.02 -11.20
C LEU A 124 -9.62 9.59 -10.99
N LEU A 125 -9.88 8.80 -9.97
CA LEU A 125 -11.21 8.29 -9.60
C LEU A 125 -11.40 8.32 -8.08
N PHE A 126 -12.62 8.44 -7.64
CA PHE A 126 -12.98 8.20 -6.25
C PHE A 126 -13.21 6.70 -5.98
N PRO A 127 -12.90 6.21 -4.78
CA PRO A 127 -13.18 4.82 -4.40
C PRO A 127 -14.63 4.39 -4.61
N ASN A 128 -15.58 5.31 -4.44
CA ASN A 128 -17.02 5.07 -4.57
C ASN A 128 -17.62 5.48 -5.93
N ASP A 129 -16.79 5.73 -6.97
CA ASP A 129 -17.30 6.10 -8.30
C ASP A 129 -18.19 5.02 -8.95
N TYR A 130 -18.24 3.80 -8.39
CA TYR A 130 -19.21 2.77 -8.81
C TYR A 130 -20.66 3.23 -8.59
N LEU A 131 -20.93 4.08 -7.60
CA LEU A 131 -22.23 4.71 -7.39
C LEU A 131 -22.57 5.74 -8.48
N SER A 132 -21.57 6.22 -9.21
CA SER A 132 -21.69 7.23 -10.27
C SER A 132 -21.40 6.66 -11.66
N GLY A 133 -21.38 5.32 -11.81
CA GLY A 133 -21.33 4.65 -13.10
C GLY A 133 -20.04 3.90 -13.43
N ALA A 134 -18.98 4.00 -12.63
CA ALA A 134 -17.75 3.20 -12.81
C ALA A 134 -17.95 1.77 -12.27
N LYS A 135 -18.79 0.98 -12.93
CA LYS A 135 -19.16 -0.38 -12.50
C LYS A 135 -17.98 -1.34 -12.38
N GLU A 136 -16.86 -1.05 -13.03
CA GLU A 136 -15.62 -1.81 -12.93
C GLU A 136 -15.12 -1.86 -11.48
N LEU A 137 -15.28 -0.78 -10.71
CA LEU A 137 -14.92 -0.75 -9.29
C LEU A 137 -15.77 -1.73 -8.46
N GLU A 138 -17.09 -1.76 -8.70
CA GLU A 138 -17.98 -2.70 -8.02
C GLU A 138 -17.57 -4.15 -8.30
N ILE A 139 -17.24 -4.48 -9.54
CA ILE A 139 -16.78 -5.81 -9.94
C ILE A 139 -15.48 -6.17 -9.23
N ILE A 140 -14.52 -5.23 -9.15
CA ILE A 140 -13.25 -5.43 -8.45
C ILE A 140 -13.50 -5.73 -6.96
N TYR A 141 -14.34 -4.92 -6.29
CA TYR A 141 -14.59 -5.08 -4.86
C TYR A 141 -15.33 -6.39 -4.56
N ARG A 142 -16.34 -6.75 -5.33
CA ARG A 142 -17.03 -8.03 -5.19
C ARG A 142 -16.11 -9.23 -5.40
N ALA A 143 -15.27 -9.19 -6.43
CA ALA A 143 -14.32 -10.26 -6.70
C ALA A 143 -13.23 -10.36 -5.61
N ALA A 144 -12.71 -9.24 -5.12
CA ALA A 144 -11.76 -9.20 -4.02
C ALA A 144 -12.38 -9.73 -2.72
N GLU A 145 -13.61 -9.30 -2.39
CA GLU A 145 -14.37 -9.76 -1.23
C GLU A 145 -14.62 -11.28 -1.28
N ALA A 146 -15.09 -11.77 -2.44
CA ALA A 146 -15.41 -13.20 -2.63
C ALA A 146 -14.19 -14.12 -2.50
N ASN A 147 -12.99 -13.60 -2.85
CA ASN A 147 -11.73 -14.34 -2.76
C ASN A 147 -10.93 -14.04 -1.49
N GLY A 148 -11.45 -13.20 -0.60
CA GLY A 148 -10.77 -12.82 0.64
C GLY A 148 -9.48 -12.00 0.43
N VAL A 149 -9.30 -11.41 -0.76
CA VAL A 149 -8.15 -10.58 -1.11
C VAL A 149 -8.37 -9.15 -0.63
N PRO A 150 -7.49 -8.59 0.22
CA PRO A 150 -7.62 -7.21 0.67
C PRO A 150 -7.46 -6.20 -0.47
N VAL A 151 -8.16 -5.06 -0.35
CA VAL A 151 -7.96 -3.90 -1.23
C VAL A 151 -7.31 -2.77 -0.44
N MET A 152 -6.18 -2.28 -0.92
CA MET A 152 -5.49 -1.12 -0.36
C MET A 152 -5.76 0.12 -1.22
N PHE A 153 -6.31 1.15 -0.61
CA PHE A 153 -6.45 2.47 -1.23
C PHE A 153 -5.29 3.37 -0.80
N HIS A 154 -4.64 4.02 -1.77
CA HIS A 154 -3.83 5.19 -1.44
C HIS A 154 -4.75 6.28 -0.90
N THR A 155 -4.50 6.75 0.31
CA THR A 155 -5.21 7.87 0.92
C THR A 155 -4.23 8.97 1.30
N GLY A 156 -4.64 10.23 1.10
CA GLY A 156 -3.75 11.37 1.29
C GLY A 156 -3.25 11.96 -0.02
N THR A 157 -2.18 12.74 0.08
CA THR A 157 -1.67 13.50 -1.05
C THR A 157 -0.55 12.77 -1.81
N SER A 158 -0.43 13.08 -3.10
CA SER A 158 0.68 12.71 -3.97
C SER A 158 1.42 13.94 -4.45
N ILE A 159 2.73 13.81 -4.65
CA ILE A 159 3.60 14.87 -5.16
C ILE A 159 3.86 14.74 -6.68
N PHE A 160 3.41 13.64 -7.30
CA PHE A 160 3.68 13.42 -8.72
C PHE A 160 2.86 14.38 -9.59
N PRO A 161 3.50 15.01 -10.60
CA PRO A 161 2.79 15.81 -11.57
C PRO A 161 1.69 15.00 -12.29
N GLY A 162 0.50 15.59 -12.42
CA GLY A 162 -0.67 14.93 -13.00
C GLY A 162 -1.58 14.24 -11.98
N ALA A 163 -1.10 13.92 -10.78
CA ALA A 163 -1.95 13.44 -9.68
C ALA A 163 -2.97 14.51 -9.27
N ARG A 164 -4.16 14.08 -8.85
CA ARG A 164 -5.18 14.98 -8.34
C ARG A 164 -5.55 14.60 -6.92
N ASN A 165 -5.06 15.39 -5.96
CA ASN A 165 -5.14 15.09 -4.53
C ASN A 165 -6.58 15.02 -3.99
N LYS A 166 -7.55 15.67 -4.64
CA LYS A 166 -8.97 15.55 -4.24
C LYS A 166 -9.47 14.11 -4.15
N TYR A 167 -8.90 13.20 -4.94
CA TYR A 167 -9.25 11.78 -4.92
C TYR A 167 -8.62 11.00 -3.76
N GLY A 168 -7.72 11.62 -3.00
CA GLY A 168 -7.03 11.00 -1.87
C GLY A 168 -7.77 11.12 -0.53
N ASP A 169 -8.94 11.76 -0.48
CA ASP A 169 -9.75 11.83 0.73
C ASP A 169 -10.32 10.44 1.07
N PRO A 170 -10.01 9.87 2.23
CA PRO A 170 -10.50 8.56 2.63
C PRO A 170 -12.02 8.50 2.86
N ILE A 171 -12.73 9.62 2.95
CA ILE A 171 -14.18 9.62 3.19
C ILE A 171 -14.94 8.81 2.13
N TYR A 172 -14.46 8.81 0.90
CA TYR A 172 -15.06 8.03 -0.19
C TYR A 172 -14.92 6.51 -0.05
N VAL A 173 -14.12 6.04 0.92
CA VAL A 173 -14.02 4.63 1.29
C VAL A 173 -15.14 4.23 2.26
N ASP A 174 -15.84 5.18 2.88
CA ASP A 174 -16.98 4.90 3.76
C ASP A 174 -18.06 4.06 3.06
N ASP A 175 -18.45 4.51 1.85
CA ASP A 175 -19.43 3.78 1.05
C ASP A 175 -18.95 2.37 0.69
N VAL A 176 -17.68 2.22 0.30
CA VAL A 176 -17.09 0.92 -0.02
C VAL A 176 -17.14 -0.01 1.19
N ALA A 177 -16.82 0.50 2.38
CA ALA A 177 -16.83 -0.29 3.60
C ALA A 177 -18.25 -0.73 4.02
N VAL A 178 -19.27 0.07 3.71
CA VAL A 178 -20.69 -0.24 3.95
C VAL A 178 -21.21 -1.28 2.95
N ASP A 179 -20.93 -1.07 1.66
CA ASP A 179 -21.50 -1.88 0.58
C ASP A 179 -20.80 -3.25 0.44
N PHE A 180 -19.53 -3.34 0.90
CA PHE A 180 -18.70 -4.56 0.87
C PHE A 180 -18.19 -4.89 2.29
N PRO A 181 -19.07 -5.34 3.19
CA PRO A 181 -18.74 -5.47 4.62
C PRO A 181 -17.76 -6.59 4.96
N LYS A 182 -17.52 -7.53 4.05
CA LYS A 182 -16.54 -8.61 4.20
C LYS A 182 -15.21 -8.29 3.50
N LEU A 183 -15.18 -7.25 2.66
CA LEU A 183 -13.96 -6.81 2.01
C LEU A 183 -12.99 -6.24 3.05
N LYS A 184 -11.78 -6.78 3.14
CA LYS A 184 -10.72 -6.20 3.96
C LYS A 184 -10.14 -4.99 3.25
N ILE A 185 -10.21 -3.83 3.86
CA ILE A 185 -9.81 -2.55 3.28
C ILE A 185 -8.63 -1.98 4.06
N LEU A 186 -7.60 -1.50 3.37
CA LEU A 186 -6.45 -0.83 3.96
C LEU A 186 -6.38 0.62 3.47
N LEU A 187 -6.30 1.56 4.42
CA LEU A 187 -6.07 2.98 4.14
C LEU A 187 -4.56 3.26 4.21
N ALA A 188 -3.90 3.23 3.06
CA ALA A 188 -2.47 3.54 3.01
C ALA A 188 -2.23 5.00 3.40
N HIS A 189 -1.22 5.22 4.26
CA HIS A 189 -0.80 6.54 4.74
C HIS A 189 -1.82 7.29 5.62
N GLY A 190 -2.95 6.64 5.97
CA GLY A 190 -3.94 7.22 6.87
C GLY A 190 -4.43 8.61 6.50
N GLY A 191 -4.56 8.92 5.19
CA GLY A 191 -5.04 10.22 4.72
C GLY A 191 -4.03 11.38 4.83
N ARG A 192 -2.73 11.09 4.98
CA ARG A 192 -1.68 12.11 5.21
C ARG A 192 -1.59 13.17 4.11
N PRO A 193 -1.29 14.42 4.45
CA PRO A 193 -1.35 15.03 5.79
C PRO A 193 -2.72 15.66 6.09
N LEU A 194 -3.69 15.63 5.14
CA LEU A 194 -4.87 16.47 5.19
C LEU A 194 -6.08 15.80 5.87
N TRP A 195 -6.20 14.44 5.84
CA TRP A 195 -7.42 13.72 6.22
C TRP A 195 -7.20 12.64 7.29
N MET A 196 -6.20 12.81 8.16
CA MET A 196 -5.86 11.77 9.15
C MET A 196 -6.97 11.52 10.17
N GLN A 197 -7.73 12.54 10.53
CA GLN A 197 -8.88 12.39 11.41
C GLN A 197 -10.02 11.59 10.73
N THR A 198 -10.25 11.82 9.44
CA THR A 198 -11.21 11.05 8.65
C THR A 198 -10.80 9.57 8.60
N ALA A 199 -9.52 9.28 8.30
CA ALA A 199 -9.02 7.91 8.31
C ALA A 199 -9.17 7.23 9.68
N PHE A 200 -8.85 7.93 10.77
CA PHE A 200 -9.04 7.43 12.13
C PHE A 200 -10.51 7.12 12.43
N PHE A 201 -11.42 8.02 12.03
CA PHE A 201 -12.85 7.79 12.17
C PHE A 201 -13.31 6.53 11.43
N LEU A 202 -12.91 6.34 10.17
CA LEU A 202 -13.30 5.19 9.35
C LEU A 202 -12.79 3.87 9.93
N VAL A 203 -11.54 3.84 10.39
CA VAL A 203 -10.96 2.64 11.03
C VAL A 203 -11.71 2.28 12.31
N ARG A 204 -12.15 3.26 13.10
CA ARG A 204 -12.97 3.00 14.29
C ARG A 204 -14.39 2.56 13.95
N ARG A 205 -14.99 3.18 12.93
CA ARG A 205 -16.38 2.91 12.53
C ARG A 205 -16.57 1.52 11.95
N HIS A 206 -15.68 1.11 11.03
CA HIS A 206 -15.85 -0.09 10.23
C HIS A 206 -14.94 -1.24 10.70
N PRO A 207 -15.49 -2.43 10.98
CA PRO A 207 -14.70 -3.58 11.41
C PRO A 207 -13.73 -4.10 10.33
N ASN A 208 -14.04 -3.85 9.06
CA ASN A 208 -13.29 -4.30 7.89
C ASN A 208 -12.26 -3.29 7.36
N VAL A 209 -12.14 -2.11 7.99
CA VAL A 209 -11.18 -1.05 7.59
C VAL A 209 -9.96 -1.06 8.51
N HIS A 210 -8.78 -1.06 7.91
CA HIS A 210 -7.47 -1.09 8.55
C HIS A 210 -6.66 0.16 8.21
N LEU A 211 -5.74 0.53 9.08
CA LEU A 211 -4.81 1.64 8.91
C LEU A 211 -3.43 1.12 8.54
N ASP A 212 -2.87 1.56 7.43
CA ASP A 212 -1.45 1.45 7.13
C ASP A 212 -0.76 2.78 7.44
N ILE A 213 0.19 2.77 8.39
CA ILE A 213 0.89 3.98 8.87
C ILE A 213 2.10 4.36 8.02
N SER A 214 2.29 3.73 6.89
CA SER A 214 3.41 3.98 5.99
C SER A 214 3.49 5.44 5.52
N GLY A 215 4.70 5.91 5.26
CA GLY A 215 4.93 7.29 4.80
C GLY A 215 4.58 8.38 5.81
N ILE A 216 4.22 8.03 7.05
CA ILE A 216 4.07 8.95 8.17
C ILE A 216 5.34 8.85 9.02
N PRO A 217 6.13 9.95 9.19
CA PRO A 217 7.31 9.88 10.02
C PRO A 217 6.96 9.41 11.44
N PRO A 218 7.57 8.34 11.99
CA PRO A 218 7.19 7.79 13.29
C PRO A 218 7.18 8.83 14.42
N LYS A 219 8.14 9.75 14.42
CA LYS A 219 8.23 10.85 15.40
C LYS A 219 6.98 11.74 15.47
N THR A 220 6.19 11.78 14.39
CA THR A 220 4.97 12.59 14.31
C THR A 220 3.70 11.75 14.35
N LEU A 221 3.82 10.43 14.36
CA LEU A 221 2.69 9.51 14.27
C LEU A 221 1.65 9.76 15.37
N LEU A 222 2.08 9.85 16.63
CA LEU A 222 1.17 10.10 17.75
C LEU A 222 0.61 11.52 17.81
N LYS A 223 1.23 12.48 17.12
CA LYS A 223 0.62 13.80 16.91
C LYS A 223 -0.60 13.73 16.03
N TYR A 224 -0.56 12.88 15.00
CA TYR A 224 -1.66 12.72 14.05
C TYR A 224 -2.70 11.71 14.54
N PHE A 225 -2.24 10.65 15.22
CA PHE A 225 -3.08 9.59 15.78
C PHE A 225 -2.84 9.47 17.29
N PRO A 226 -3.28 10.46 18.10
CA PRO A 226 -3.03 10.46 19.57
C PRO A 226 -3.72 9.30 20.29
N ARG A 227 -4.69 8.65 19.64
CA ARG A 227 -5.45 7.51 20.14
C ARG A 227 -5.14 6.23 19.34
N LEU A 228 -3.91 6.09 18.82
CA LEU A 228 -3.49 4.96 17.99
C LEU A 228 -3.73 3.61 18.67
N GLU A 229 -3.55 3.54 20.01
CA GLU A 229 -3.73 2.32 20.78
C GLU A 229 -5.15 1.74 20.66
N GLU A 230 -6.19 2.58 20.52
CA GLU A 230 -7.58 2.12 20.37
C GLU A 230 -7.80 1.31 19.09
N ILE A 231 -7.01 1.58 18.06
CA ILE A 231 -7.10 0.95 16.75
C ILE A 231 -5.90 0.07 16.42
N ALA A 232 -5.02 -0.22 17.38
CA ALA A 232 -3.79 -0.99 17.16
C ALA A 232 -4.07 -2.36 16.51
N HIS A 233 -5.17 -3.01 16.87
CA HIS A 233 -5.61 -4.30 16.33
C HIS A 233 -6.05 -4.25 14.84
N LYS A 234 -6.17 -3.07 14.28
CA LYS A 234 -6.46 -2.80 12.86
C LYS A 234 -5.40 -1.92 12.20
N THR A 235 -4.26 -1.71 12.87
CA THR A 235 -3.16 -0.89 12.38
C THR A 235 -1.99 -1.79 11.95
N LEU A 236 -1.39 -1.47 10.81
CA LEU A 236 -0.26 -2.18 10.25
C LEU A 236 0.95 -1.24 10.16
N PHE A 237 2.12 -1.77 10.48
CA PHE A 237 3.38 -1.12 10.20
C PHE A 237 3.71 -1.19 8.71
N GLY A 238 4.08 -0.08 8.14
CA GLY A 238 4.63 0.05 6.79
C GLY A 238 5.56 1.24 6.73
N THR A 239 6.57 1.18 5.88
CA THR A 239 7.52 2.30 5.72
C THR A 239 7.19 3.23 4.57
N ASP A 240 6.64 2.74 3.48
CA ASP A 240 6.54 3.43 2.18
C ASP A 240 7.94 3.60 1.52
N TRP A 241 8.92 2.75 1.91
CA TRP A 241 10.24 2.80 1.29
C TRP A 241 10.17 2.34 -0.19
N PRO A 242 10.87 3.00 -1.10
CA PRO A 242 11.71 4.18 -1.00
C PRO A 242 10.93 5.49 -1.23
N GLY A 243 9.73 5.63 -0.71
CA GLY A 243 8.90 6.82 -0.83
C GLY A 243 9.55 8.09 -0.27
N PRO A 244 9.12 9.30 -0.70
CA PRO A 244 9.66 10.55 -0.18
C PRO A 244 9.55 10.62 1.34
N GLY A 245 10.64 10.97 2.03
CA GLY A 245 10.66 11.09 3.49
C GLY A 245 11.01 9.80 4.25
N VAL A 246 11.21 8.67 3.56
CA VAL A 246 11.68 7.41 4.15
C VAL A 246 13.08 7.05 3.61
N PRO A 247 14.15 7.58 4.19
CA PRO A 247 15.50 7.34 3.69
C PRO A 247 15.99 5.92 3.94
N ASP A 248 15.51 5.29 5.01
CA ASP A 248 16.00 4.01 5.48
C ASP A 248 14.92 3.26 6.28
N ILE A 249 14.75 1.94 5.99
CA ILE A 249 13.74 1.10 6.64
C ILE A 249 14.09 0.88 8.11
N LYS A 250 15.37 0.56 8.41
CA LYS A 250 15.82 0.30 9.77
C LYS A 250 15.59 1.51 10.67
N LYS A 251 15.97 2.69 10.20
CA LYS A 251 15.73 3.93 10.94
C LYS A 251 14.25 4.17 11.22
N ASN A 252 13.38 3.91 10.24
CA ASN A 252 11.93 4.05 10.40
C ASN A 252 11.41 3.10 11.47
N LEU A 253 11.85 1.83 11.44
CA LEU A 253 11.49 0.82 12.45
C LEU A 253 12.01 1.20 13.85
N ASP A 254 13.26 1.64 13.97
CA ASP A 254 13.85 2.02 15.24
C ASP A 254 13.13 3.25 15.84
N GLU A 255 12.78 4.24 15.02
CA GLU A 255 11.98 5.39 15.45
C GLU A 255 10.55 5.00 15.86
N PHE A 256 9.93 4.02 15.20
CA PHE A 256 8.63 3.49 15.62
C PHE A 256 8.73 2.78 16.98
N ARG A 257 9.75 1.94 17.18
CA ARG A 257 9.99 1.24 18.45
C ARG A 257 10.28 2.17 19.63
N ALA A 258 10.81 3.35 19.35
CA ALA A 258 11.07 4.39 20.37
C ALA A 258 9.81 5.17 20.79
N LEU A 259 8.67 4.95 20.14
CA LEU A 259 7.43 5.60 20.54
C LEU A 259 6.97 5.13 21.93
N PRO A 260 6.33 6.02 22.73
CA PRO A 260 5.80 5.69 24.05
C PRO A 260 4.51 4.84 23.96
N LEU A 261 4.62 3.71 23.28
CA LEU A 261 3.56 2.70 23.14
C LEU A 261 3.94 1.46 23.96
N THR A 262 2.96 0.77 24.54
CA THR A 262 3.24 -0.48 25.24
C THR A 262 3.79 -1.52 24.28
N GLN A 263 4.58 -2.47 24.80
CA GLN A 263 5.13 -3.56 24.01
C GLN A 263 4.02 -4.33 23.27
N SER A 264 2.88 -4.59 23.93
CA SER A 264 1.74 -5.29 23.33
C SER A 264 1.17 -4.54 22.12
N VAL A 265 1.06 -3.21 22.19
CA VAL A 265 0.60 -2.36 21.09
C VAL A 265 1.61 -2.37 19.95
N GLN A 266 2.90 -2.27 20.25
CA GLN A 266 3.95 -2.35 19.24
C GLN A 266 3.94 -3.72 18.53
N GLU A 267 3.85 -4.82 19.26
CA GLU A 267 3.75 -6.17 18.68
C GLU A 267 2.48 -6.34 17.82
N GLN A 268 1.38 -5.75 18.24
CA GLN A 268 0.14 -5.78 17.47
C GLN A 268 0.33 -5.14 16.11
N ILE A 269 0.90 -3.94 16.06
CA ILE A 269 1.10 -3.14 14.84
C ILE A 269 2.20 -3.74 13.95
N LEU A 270 3.32 -4.18 14.55
CA LEU A 270 4.48 -4.70 13.82
C LEU A 270 4.25 -6.11 13.23
N SER A 271 3.33 -6.89 13.82
CA SER A 271 3.22 -8.32 13.51
C SER A 271 1.79 -8.81 13.42
N LYS A 272 1.06 -8.80 14.55
CA LYS A 272 -0.18 -9.57 14.71
C LYS A 272 -1.27 -9.15 13.72
N THR A 273 -1.43 -7.86 13.48
CA THR A 273 -2.43 -7.35 12.53
C THR A 273 -2.13 -7.83 11.10
N ALA A 274 -0.87 -7.80 10.67
CA ALA A 274 -0.49 -8.29 9.34
C ALA A 274 -0.76 -9.79 9.18
N LEU A 275 -0.53 -10.60 10.23
CA LEU A 275 -0.80 -12.04 10.22
C LEU A 275 -2.28 -12.38 10.10
N THR A 276 -3.19 -11.50 10.50
CA THR A 276 -4.65 -11.72 10.28
C THR A 276 -5.04 -11.54 8.81
N LEU A 277 -4.27 -10.77 8.05
CA LEU A 277 -4.50 -10.51 6.63
C LEU A 277 -3.73 -11.49 5.74
N TRP A 278 -2.49 -11.77 6.12
CA TRP A 278 -1.57 -12.65 5.38
C TRP A 278 -0.92 -13.63 6.37
N PRO A 279 -1.56 -14.76 6.67
CA PRO A 279 -0.99 -15.80 7.51
C PRO A 279 0.39 -16.26 7.03
N ALA A 280 1.26 -16.73 7.97
CA ALA A 280 2.60 -17.22 7.67
C ALA A 280 2.56 -18.66 7.15
#